data_2f1bfac3dd9d55c39f527992c4485e54
#
_entry.id   2f1bfac3dd9d55c39f527992c4485e54
#
_cell.length_a   1.000
_cell.length_b   1.000
_cell.length_c   1.000
_cell.angle_alpha   90.00
_cell.angle_beta   90.00
_cell.angle_gamma   90.00
#
_symmetry.space_group_name_H-M   'P 1'
#
loop_
_entity.id
_entity.type
_entity.pdbx_description
1 polymer ?
#
loop_
_entity_poly.entity_id
_entity_poly.type
_entity_poly.pdbx_seq_one_letter_code
_entity_poly.pdbx_strand_id
1 'polypeptide(L)'
;MPLLRLPYQNYINLRNHRKIYLFDERVLLSGGMNLAEEYMGPVKTNTQWEDLLYKSTGESTYQYAQIFEDDWAYATAQPIREATIPSSEVHGNAYIQVVPSGPDIKGDALFEALISAIHSAQKRIWIVTPYFVPDESLSYALKIAKHKGVDVKIITPKASNHLIADLSRSSYMRELQENNIELVLYKGNMLHAKAILFDDVATMIGSVNIDNRSLLLNYEVVSFAYSEEIIYNVEQWMQGFINNSESRLPTASKGRRIVENFMRILAPQL
;
A
#
# COMPACT_ATOMS: atom_id res chain seq x y z
N MET A 1 22.55 10.80 9.40
CA MET A 1 21.68 12.00 9.33
C MET A 1 21.89 12.80 10.61
N PRO A 2 22.03 14.14 10.55
CA PRO A 2 22.24 14.94 11.77
C PRO A 2 20.96 14.93 12.62
N LEU A 3 21.13 14.63 13.91
CA LEU A 3 20.05 14.53 14.90
C LEU A 3 19.41 15.87 15.31
N LEU A 4 19.99 16.99 14.89
CA LEU A 4 19.51 18.33 15.19
C LEU A 4 19.51 19.18 13.93
N ARG A 5 18.34 19.39 13.35
CA ARG A 5 18.06 20.43 12.36
C ARG A 5 16.88 21.27 12.83
N LEU A 6 16.89 22.55 12.42
CA LEU A 6 15.80 23.51 12.72
C LEU A 6 14.43 22.96 12.30
N PRO A 7 13.31 23.31 12.99
CA PRO A 7 11.99 22.69 12.83
C PRO A 7 11.43 22.67 11.40
N TYR A 8 11.88 23.56 10.53
CA TYR A 8 11.43 23.67 9.13
C TYR A 8 12.32 22.90 8.12
N GLN A 9 13.33 22.15 8.59
CA GLN A 9 14.25 21.37 7.75
C GLN A 9 14.33 19.89 8.20
N ASN A 10 13.32 19.38 8.87
CA ASN A 10 13.32 18.01 9.42
C ASN A 10 12.98 16.97 8.36
N TYR A 11 13.95 16.58 7.54
CA TYR A 11 13.90 15.37 6.71
C TYR A 11 14.06 14.06 7.51
N ILE A 12 14.12 14.12 8.85
CA ILE A 12 14.33 12.96 9.73
C ILE A 12 13.20 11.93 9.56
N ASN A 13 11.99 12.38 9.25
CA ASN A 13 10.81 11.53 9.09
C ASN A 13 10.59 11.02 7.66
N LEU A 14 11.32 11.53 6.66
CA LEU A 14 11.18 11.08 5.29
C LEU A 14 11.90 9.74 5.12
N ARG A 15 11.23 8.81 4.44
CA ARG A 15 11.79 7.50 4.10
C ARG A 15 11.53 7.20 2.63
N ASN A 16 12.54 6.69 1.95
CA ASN A 16 12.33 6.03 0.68
C ASN A 16 11.83 4.60 0.98
N HIS A 17 10.57 4.37 0.64
CA HIS A 17 9.90 3.09 0.83
C HIS A 17 9.54 2.42 -0.50
N ARG A 18 9.98 3.00 -1.62
CA ARG A 18 9.87 2.41 -2.96
C ARG A 18 10.63 1.08 -3.02
N LYS A 19 10.04 0.07 -3.65
CA LYS A 19 10.67 -1.23 -3.91
C LYS A 19 10.78 -1.39 -5.42
N ILE A 20 11.95 -1.08 -5.95
CA ILE A 20 12.23 -1.08 -7.39
C ILE A 20 13.43 -1.96 -7.63
N TYR A 21 13.23 -3.11 -8.27
CA TYR A 21 14.29 -4.05 -8.64
C TYR A 21 14.34 -4.13 -10.16
N LEU A 22 15.34 -3.47 -10.75
CA LEU A 22 15.53 -3.38 -12.19
C LEU A 22 16.66 -4.29 -12.64
N PHE A 23 16.42 -5.02 -13.71
CA PHE A 23 17.40 -5.89 -14.34
C PHE A 23 17.59 -5.43 -15.79
N ASP A 24 18.77 -4.87 -16.09
CA ASP A 24 19.18 -4.35 -17.40
C ASP A 24 18.18 -3.31 -18.00
N GLU A 25 17.44 -2.59 -17.13
CA GLU A 25 16.35 -1.67 -17.51
C GLU A 25 15.25 -2.31 -18.38
N ARG A 26 15.18 -3.66 -18.42
CA ARG A 26 14.24 -4.43 -19.25
C ARG A 26 13.21 -5.21 -18.44
N VAL A 27 13.58 -5.62 -17.24
CA VAL A 27 12.71 -6.36 -16.35
C VAL A 27 12.62 -5.63 -15.02
N LEU A 28 11.40 -5.40 -14.58
CA LEU A 28 11.07 -4.82 -13.28
C LEU A 28 10.48 -5.90 -12.38
N LEU A 29 10.92 -5.92 -11.12
CA LEU A 29 10.13 -6.47 -10.03
C LEU A 29 9.78 -5.33 -9.08
N SER A 30 8.51 -5.21 -8.68
CA SER A 30 8.04 -4.18 -7.75
C SER A 30 6.82 -4.67 -6.96
N GLY A 31 6.49 -3.97 -5.88
CA GLY A 31 5.38 -4.33 -4.98
C GLY A 31 5.64 -3.93 -3.54
N GLY A 32 5.13 -4.70 -2.58
CA GLY A 32 5.30 -4.47 -1.14
C GLY A 32 6.56 -5.09 -0.53
N MET A 33 7.14 -6.08 -1.21
CA MET A 33 8.17 -6.98 -0.68
C MET A 33 9.54 -6.31 -0.54
N ASN A 34 10.16 -6.44 0.63
CA ASN A 34 11.56 -6.08 0.86
C ASN A 34 12.50 -7.25 0.51
N LEU A 35 13.79 -6.94 0.28
CA LEU A 35 14.86 -7.93 0.23
C LEU A 35 15.31 -8.26 1.65
N ALA A 36 14.57 -9.14 2.31
CA ALA A 36 14.84 -9.55 3.69
C ALA A 36 14.41 -11.00 3.92
N GLU A 37 14.97 -11.64 4.92
CA GLU A 37 14.80 -13.06 5.21
C GLU A 37 13.33 -13.41 5.52
N GLU A 38 12.58 -12.49 6.08
CA GLU A 38 11.16 -12.66 6.41
C GLU A 38 10.29 -12.86 5.17
N TYR A 39 10.73 -12.37 4.01
CA TYR A 39 9.93 -12.44 2.76
C TYR A 39 10.39 -13.56 1.84
N MET A 40 11.66 -13.95 1.90
CA MET A 40 12.25 -14.85 0.93
C MET A 40 13.25 -15.81 1.59
N GLY A 41 13.37 -16.96 1.01
CA GLY A 41 14.32 -17.99 1.48
C GLY A 41 14.26 -19.19 0.55
N PRO A 42 15.25 -20.10 0.61
CA PRO A 42 15.31 -21.28 -0.25
C PRO A 42 14.18 -22.28 0.02
N VAL A 43 13.57 -22.20 1.21
CA VAL A 43 12.44 -23.04 1.61
C VAL A 43 11.40 -22.18 2.28
N LYS A 44 10.12 -22.30 1.86
CA LYS A 44 9.01 -21.61 2.51
C LYS A 44 8.88 -22.09 3.95
N THR A 45 8.98 -21.17 4.90
CA THR A 45 8.83 -21.44 6.34
C THR A 45 7.47 -20.99 6.83
N ASN A 46 7.02 -21.54 7.99
CA ASN A 46 5.77 -21.12 8.62
C ASN A 46 5.83 -19.71 9.23
N THR A 47 6.98 -19.04 9.20
CA THR A 47 7.18 -17.67 9.71
C THR A 47 7.37 -16.65 8.60
N GLN A 48 7.41 -17.09 7.34
CA GLN A 48 7.60 -16.22 6.19
C GLN A 48 6.38 -15.31 5.99
N TRP A 49 6.62 -14.03 5.73
CA TRP A 49 5.57 -13.04 5.54
C TRP A 49 4.87 -13.23 4.20
N GLU A 50 3.58 -12.95 4.17
CA GLU A 50 2.79 -12.94 2.94
C GLU A 50 2.84 -11.52 2.35
N ASP A 51 3.41 -11.40 1.15
CA ASP A 51 3.51 -10.13 0.43
C ASP A 51 3.22 -10.33 -1.06
N LEU A 52 3.12 -9.24 -1.81
CA LEU A 52 2.87 -9.24 -3.23
C LEU A 52 4.01 -8.55 -3.98
N LEU A 53 4.63 -9.30 -4.89
CA LEU A 53 5.61 -8.81 -5.85
C LEU A 53 5.10 -9.14 -7.26
N TYR A 54 5.17 -8.20 -8.17
CA TYR A 54 4.86 -8.46 -9.58
C TYR A 54 6.07 -8.22 -10.48
N LYS A 55 6.08 -8.90 -11.61
CA LYS A 55 7.06 -8.73 -12.69
C LYS A 55 6.43 -7.95 -13.82
N SER A 56 7.14 -6.97 -14.35
CA SER A 56 6.75 -6.22 -15.54
C SER A 56 7.89 -6.10 -16.53
N THR A 57 7.53 -5.95 -17.81
CA THR A 57 8.42 -5.62 -18.94
C THR A 57 7.74 -4.57 -19.81
N GLY A 58 8.50 -3.91 -20.69
CA GLY A 58 7.93 -2.90 -21.59
C GLY A 58 7.95 -1.50 -20.98
N GLU A 59 7.01 -0.64 -21.40
CA GLU A 59 7.03 0.80 -21.12
C GLU A 59 6.99 1.15 -19.64
N SER A 60 6.25 0.40 -18.84
CA SER A 60 6.21 0.63 -17.38
C SER A 60 7.57 0.49 -16.72
N THR A 61 8.45 -0.37 -17.26
CA THR A 61 9.82 -0.54 -16.75
C THR A 61 10.64 0.74 -16.92
N TYR A 62 10.47 1.46 -18.05
CA TYR A 62 11.12 2.75 -18.25
C TYR A 62 10.67 3.80 -17.22
N GLN A 63 9.37 3.87 -16.91
CA GLN A 63 8.87 4.80 -15.89
C GLN A 63 9.48 4.51 -14.51
N TYR A 64 9.60 3.23 -14.14
CA TYR A 64 10.28 2.83 -12.91
C TYR A 64 11.80 3.09 -12.94
N ALA A 65 12.43 2.92 -14.09
CA ALA A 65 13.85 3.21 -14.25
C ALA A 65 14.11 4.71 -14.09
N GLN A 66 13.24 5.58 -14.59
CA GLN A 66 13.36 7.02 -14.40
C GLN A 66 13.23 7.41 -12.92
N ILE A 67 12.25 6.84 -12.21
CA ILE A 67 12.09 7.04 -10.75
C ILE A 67 13.35 6.58 -9.99
N PHE A 68 13.94 5.46 -10.39
CA PHE A 68 15.19 4.97 -9.82
C PHE A 68 16.36 5.92 -10.05
N GLU A 69 16.51 6.46 -11.27
CA GLU A 69 17.58 7.42 -11.61
C GLU A 69 17.44 8.73 -10.82
N ASP A 70 16.22 9.21 -10.61
CA ASP A 70 15.94 10.38 -9.77
C ASP A 70 16.33 10.13 -8.30
N ASP A 71 15.94 8.98 -7.74
CA ASP A 71 16.33 8.56 -6.38
C ASP A 71 17.85 8.38 -6.26
N TRP A 72 18.50 7.80 -7.27
CA TRP A 72 19.93 7.58 -7.30
C TRP A 72 20.71 8.90 -7.37
N ALA A 73 20.30 9.81 -8.26
CA ALA A 73 20.90 11.12 -8.39
C ALA A 73 20.82 11.91 -7.07
N TYR A 74 19.66 11.86 -6.39
CA TYR A 74 19.49 12.47 -5.08
C TYR A 74 20.42 11.86 -4.02
N ALA A 75 20.52 10.54 -3.98
CA ALA A 75 21.30 9.81 -2.98
C ALA A 75 22.82 10.01 -3.16
N THR A 76 23.28 10.13 -4.39
CA THR A 76 24.70 10.20 -4.76
C THR A 76 25.19 11.61 -5.06
N ALA A 77 24.29 12.58 -5.15
CA ALA A 77 24.55 13.95 -5.66
C ALA A 77 25.17 13.97 -7.06
N GLN A 78 24.84 12.98 -7.89
CA GLN A 78 25.23 12.90 -9.31
C GLN A 78 24.16 13.50 -10.20
N PRO A 79 24.50 13.91 -11.45
CA PRO A 79 23.50 14.31 -12.42
C PRO A 79 22.49 13.20 -12.70
N ILE A 80 21.23 13.56 -12.94
CA ILE A 80 20.19 12.62 -13.36
C ILE A 80 20.57 12.05 -14.71
N ARG A 81 20.52 10.73 -14.84
CA ARG A 81 20.67 10.01 -16.09
C ARG A 81 19.27 9.73 -16.67
N GLU A 82 19.10 9.97 -17.96
CA GLU A 82 17.88 9.51 -18.63
C GLU A 82 17.88 7.98 -18.70
N ALA A 83 16.78 7.38 -18.27
CA ALA A 83 16.58 5.93 -18.41
C ALA A 83 16.47 5.57 -19.91
N THR A 84 16.83 4.35 -20.25
CA THR A 84 16.75 3.86 -21.61
C THR A 84 15.30 3.57 -21.99
N ILE A 85 14.80 4.21 -23.05
CA ILE A 85 13.48 3.90 -23.59
C ILE A 85 13.53 2.49 -24.19
N PRO A 86 12.64 1.56 -23.76
CA PRO A 86 12.58 0.25 -24.36
C PRO A 86 12.34 0.36 -25.87
N SER A 87 12.93 -0.55 -26.66
CA SER A 87 12.57 -0.67 -28.06
C SER A 87 11.06 -0.82 -28.21
N SER A 88 10.47 -0.29 -29.26
CA SER A 88 9.01 -0.20 -29.49
C SER A 88 8.26 -1.54 -29.62
N GLU A 89 8.86 -2.64 -29.18
CA GLU A 89 8.19 -3.93 -29.11
C GLU A 89 7.19 -3.91 -27.97
N VAL A 90 5.92 -4.07 -28.32
CA VAL A 90 4.82 -4.25 -27.35
C VAL A 90 5.01 -5.60 -26.67
N HIS A 91 5.26 -5.58 -25.38
CA HIS A 91 5.50 -6.79 -24.57
C HIS A 91 4.24 -7.21 -23.80
N GLY A 92 3.13 -7.41 -24.49
CA GLY A 92 1.86 -7.83 -23.87
C GLY A 92 0.73 -6.83 -24.08
N ASN A 93 -0.39 -7.07 -23.40
CA ASN A 93 -1.64 -6.32 -23.51
C ASN A 93 -2.10 -5.70 -22.17
N ALA A 94 -1.23 -5.66 -21.17
CA ALA A 94 -1.55 -5.08 -19.88
C ALA A 94 -1.39 -3.55 -19.91
N TYR A 95 -2.44 -2.83 -19.52
CA TYR A 95 -2.38 -1.39 -19.29
C TYR A 95 -2.00 -1.13 -17.84
N ILE A 96 -0.87 -0.45 -17.64
CA ILE A 96 -0.33 -0.12 -16.32
C ILE A 96 -0.05 1.37 -16.24
N GLN A 97 -0.54 2.01 -15.19
CA GLN A 97 -0.24 3.39 -14.85
C GLN A 97 0.64 3.42 -13.60
N VAL A 98 1.84 3.94 -13.71
CA VAL A 98 2.78 4.10 -12.59
C VAL A 98 2.53 5.45 -11.92
N VAL A 99 2.35 5.44 -10.61
CA VAL A 99 2.11 6.65 -9.83
C VAL A 99 3.11 6.69 -8.67
N PRO A 100 4.19 7.47 -8.81
CA PRO A 100 5.08 7.78 -7.70
C PRO A 100 4.45 8.80 -6.77
N SER A 101 4.82 8.76 -5.49
CA SER A 101 4.53 9.81 -4.52
C SER A 101 5.76 10.11 -3.68
N GLY A 102 5.75 11.28 -3.05
CA GLY A 102 6.82 11.72 -2.19
C GLY A 102 7.00 13.24 -2.23
N PRO A 103 7.89 13.78 -1.38
CA PRO A 103 8.16 15.20 -1.32
C PRO A 103 8.78 15.80 -2.59
N ASP A 104 9.24 14.95 -3.50
CA ASP A 104 9.78 15.28 -4.83
C ASP A 104 8.68 15.43 -5.90
N ILE A 105 7.48 14.94 -5.63
CA ILE A 105 6.34 14.97 -6.54
C ILE A 105 5.45 16.18 -6.21
N LYS A 106 5.10 16.95 -7.23
CA LYS A 106 4.21 18.10 -7.05
C LYS A 106 2.77 17.65 -6.81
N GLY A 107 2.20 18.04 -5.68
CA GLY A 107 0.84 17.67 -5.26
C GLY A 107 0.77 16.27 -4.67
N ASP A 108 -0.44 15.82 -4.34
CA ASP A 108 -0.72 14.54 -3.69
C ASP A 108 -1.35 13.55 -4.69
N ALA A 109 -0.74 13.41 -5.89
CA ALA A 109 -1.32 12.68 -7.03
C ALA A 109 -1.77 11.25 -6.68
N LEU A 110 -1.00 10.53 -5.85
CA LEU A 110 -1.37 9.19 -5.40
C LEU A 110 -2.62 9.23 -4.50
N PHE A 111 -2.64 10.14 -3.54
CA PHE A 111 -3.78 10.29 -2.62
C PHE A 111 -5.06 10.72 -3.37
N GLU A 112 -4.92 11.67 -4.28
CA GLU A 112 -6.03 12.15 -5.13
C GLU A 112 -6.56 11.03 -6.03
N ALA A 113 -5.68 10.24 -6.66
CA ALA A 113 -6.05 9.09 -7.48
C ALA A 113 -6.79 8.03 -6.64
N LEU A 114 -6.31 7.75 -5.42
CA LEU A 114 -6.94 6.80 -4.51
C LEU A 114 -8.35 7.25 -4.10
N ILE A 115 -8.50 8.50 -3.67
CA ILE A 115 -9.81 9.06 -3.30
C ILE A 115 -10.78 9.04 -4.50
N SER A 116 -10.28 9.42 -5.70
CA SER A 116 -11.08 9.39 -6.93
C SER A 116 -11.53 7.98 -7.29
N ALA A 117 -10.65 6.99 -7.19
CA ALA A 117 -10.98 5.58 -7.45
C ALA A 117 -12.03 5.05 -6.46
N ILE A 118 -11.91 5.37 -5.16
CA ILE A 118 -12.89 4.99 -4.14
C ILE A 118 -14.27 5.60 -4.43
N HIS A 119 -14.32 6.89 -4.81
CA HIS A 119 -15.59 7.55 -5.14
C HIS A 119 -16.25 6.99 -6.41
N SER A 120 -15.43 6.54 -7.37
CA SER A 120 -15.88 5.99 -8.65
C SER A 120 -16.39 4.55 -8.54
N ALA A 121 -15.97 3.80 -7.54
CA ALA A 121 -16.33 2.39 -7.35
C ALA A 121 -17.84 2.20 -7.18
N GLN A 122 -18.37 1.14 -7.81
CA GLN A 122 -19.80 0.83 -7.86
C GLN A 122 -20.13 -0.55 -7.27
N LYS A 123 -19.19 -1.49 -7.28
CA LYS A 123 -19.42 -2.88 -6.85
C LYS A 123 -18.65 -3.22 -5.60
N ARG A 124 -17.32 -3.05 -5.60
CA ARG A 124 -16.45 -3.48 -4.52
C ARG A 124 -15.16 -2.67 -4.39
N ILE A 125 -14.68 -2.56 -3.16
CA ILE A 125 -13.35 -2.03 -2.81
C ILE A 125 -12.76 -2.98 -1.78
N TRP A 126 -11.75 -3.77 -2.17
CA TRP A 126 -11.06 -4.66 -1.25
C TRP A 126 -9.63 -4.17 -1.05
N ILE A 127 -9.27 -3.86 0.18
CA ILE A 127 -7.98 -3.26 0.55
C ILE A 127 -7.18 -4.27 1.36
N VAL A 128 -6.01 -4.65 0.87
CA VAL A 128 -5.00 -5.41 1.62
C VAL A 128 -3.94 -4.44 2.08
N THR A 129 -3.70 -4.39 3.39
CA THR A 129 -2.65 -3.55 3.99
C THR A 129 -2.23 -4.09 5.36
N PRO A 130 -0.91 -4.08 5.69
CA PRO A 130 -0.46 -4.50 7.03
C PRO A 130 -0.92 -3.55 8.13
N TYR A 131 -0.95 -2.26 7.81
CA TYR A 131 -1.32 -1.19 8.73
C TYR A 131 -2.47 -0.39 8.13
N PHE A 132 -3.51 -0.16 8.92
CA PHE A 132 -4.68 0.60 8.51
C PHE A 132 -4.92 1.76 9.48
N VAL A 133 -4.31 2.90 9.17
CA VAL A 133 -4.37 4.14 9.96
C VAL A 133 -4.68 5.30 9.00
N PRO A 134 -5.84 5.26 8.33
CA PRO A 134 -6.20 6.24 7.30
C PRO A 134 -6.38 7.63 7.90
N ASP A 135 -6.22 8.64 7.04
CA ASP A 135 -6.70 9.98 7.35
C ASP A 135 -8.24 10.04 7.36
N GLU A 136 -8.79 11.17 7.76
CA GLU A 136 -10.26 11.34 7.84
C GLU A 136 -10.91 11.28 6.46
N SER A 137 -10.29 11.87 5.42
CA SER A 137 -10.85 11.92 4.06
C SER A 137 -11.00 10.52 3.49
N LEU A 138 -9.96 9.68 3.62
CA LEU A 138 -10.00 8.29 3.17
C LEU A 138 -11.02 7.47 3.97
N SER A 139 -11.07 7.65 5.28
CA SER A 139 -12.06 6.98 6.14
C SER A 139 -13.49 7.34 5.74
N TYR A 140 -13.76 8.63 5.47
CA TYR A 140 -15.07 9.08 4.99
C TYR A 140 -15.40 8.57 3.59
N ALA A 141 -14.45 8.57 2.66
CA ALA A 141 -14.67 8.06 1.31
C ALA A 141 -15.09 6.57 1.33
N LEU A 142 -14.44 5.75 2.16
CA LEU A 142 -14.81 4.33 2.34
C LEU A 142 -16.21 4.16 2.95
N LYS A 143 -16.56 4.98 3.95
CA LYS A 143 -17.92 4.96 4.55
C LYS A 143 -18.98 5.38 3.53
N ILE A 144 -18.73 6.41 2.73
CA ILE A 144 -19.63 6.83 1.65
C ILE A 144 -19.80 5.72 0.61
N ALA A 145 -18.70 5.08 0.16
CA ALA A 145 -18.76 3.95 -0.75
C ALA A 145 -19.63 2.83 -0.18
N LYS A 146 -19.45 2.48 1.10
CA LYS A 146 -20.28 1.48 1.79
C LYS A 146 -21.77 1.88 1.84
N HIS A 147 -22.09 3.13 2.12
CA HIS A 147 -23.48 3.64 2.13
C HIS A 147 -24.10 3.63 0.73
N LYS A 148 -23.33 3.77 -0.33
CA LYS A 148 -23.76 3.58 -1.73
C LYS A 148 -24.05 2.11 -2.09
N GLY A 149 -23.76 1.16 -1.19
CA GLY A 149 -23.95 -0.28 -1.42
C GLY A 149 -22.70 -1.00 -1.97
N VAL A 150 -21.56 -0.33 -2.04
CA VAL A 150 -20.30 -0.96 -2.46
C VAL A 150 -19.85 -1.99 -1.41
N ASP A 151 -19.38 -3.15 -1.85
CA ASP A 151 -18.78 -4.16 -0.97
C ASP A 151 -17.37 -3.73 -0.56
N VAL A 152 -17.25 -3.13 0.63
CA VAL A 152 -15.97 -2.64 1.15
C VAL A 152 -15.41 -3.63 2.18
N LYS A 153 -14.17 -4.11 1.93
CA LYS A 153 -13.43 -5.01 2.83
C LYS A 153 -12.05 -4.46 3.15
N ILE A 154 -11.66 -4.54 4.41
CA ILE A 154 -10.29 -4.27 4.86
C ILE A 154 -9.65 -5.59 5.28
N ILE A 155 -8.67 -6.04 4.51
CA ILE A 155 -7.93 -7.29 4.70
C ILE A 155 -6.59 -6.94 5.33
N THR A 156 -6.37 -7.40 6.56
CA THR A 156 -5.20 -7.01 7.36
C THR A 156 -4.80 -8.17 8.27
N PRO A 157 -3.54 -8.30 8.72
CA PRO A 157 -3.18 -9.36 9.65
C PRO A 157 -3.95 -9.19 10.96
N LYS A 158 -4.38 -10.29 11.58
CA LYS A 158 -5.05 -10.28 12.89
C LYS A 158 -4.17 -9.65 13.96
N ALA A 159 -2.87 -9.93 13.94
CA ALA A 159 -1.85 -9.27 14.74
C ALA A 159 -0.68 -8.87 13.82
N SER A 160 -0.22 -7.64 13.92
CA SER A 160 0.95 -7.19 13.17
C SER A 160 2.22 -7.41 14.00
N ASN A 161 3.36 -7.09 13.40
CA ASN A 161 4.66 -7.12 14.08
C ASN A 161 4.90 -5.87 14.97
N HIS A 162 3.94 -4.93 15.07
CA HIS A 162 4.04 -3.69 15.83
C HIS A 162 2.82 -3.47 16.73
N LEU A 163 2.98 -3.70 18.04
CA LEU A 163 1.90 -3.55 19.03
C LEU A 163 1.27 -2.15 19.03
N ILE A 164 2.09 -1.11 18.87
CA ILE A 164 1.62 0.28 18.84
C ILE A 164 0.75 0.53 17.61
N ALA A 165 1.15 0.03 16.44
CA ALA A 165 0.35 0.10 15.22
C ALA A 165 -0.97 -0.68 15.38
N ASP A 166 -0.96 -1.83 16.05
CA ASP A 166 -2.17 -2.62 16.33
C ASP A 166 -3.16 -1.88 17.24
N LEU A 167 -2.66 -1.17 18.25
CA LEU A 167 -3.51 -0.35 19.13
C LEU A 167 -4.08 0.86 18.36
N SER A 168 -3.25 1.54 17.57
CA SER A 168 -3.68 2.70 16.79
C SER A 168 -4.74 2.33 15.73
N ARG A 169 -4.51 1.28 14.94
CA ARG A 169 -5.45 0.82 13.90
C ARG A 169 -6.77 0.31 14.47
N SER A 170 -6.76 -0.21 15.71
CA SER A 170 -7.97 -0.81 16.32
C SER A 170 -9.12 0.19 16.42
N SER A 171 -8.87 1.45 16.76
CA SER A 171 -9.89 2.51 16.83
C SER A 171 -10.52 2.77 15.46
N TYR A 172 -9.70 2.91 14.40
CA TYR A 172 -10.19 3.11 13.02
C TYR A 172 -10.99 1.90 12.53
N MET A 173 -10.49 0.70 12.74
CA MET A 173 -11.19 -0.53 12.35
C MET A 173 -12.54 -0.68 13.06
N ARG A 174 -12.65 -0.31 14.35
CA ARG A 174 -13.95 -0.32 15.05
C ARG A 174 -14.92 0.67 14.43
N GLU A 175 -14.48 1.87 14.11
CA GLU A 175 -15.29 2.87 13.43
C GLU A 175 -15.82 2.37 12.08
N LEU A 176 -14.97 1.71 11.29
CA LEU A 176 -15.40 1.12 10.01
C LEU A 176 -16.39 -0.03 10.23
N GLN A 177 -16.15 -0.90 11.21
CA GLN A 177 -17.06 -2.00 11.54
C GLN A 177 -18.44 -1.49 12.01
N GLU A 178 -18.49 -0.40 12.79
CA GLU A 178 -19.72 0.27 13.21
C GLU A 178 -20.49 0.87 12.01
N ASN A 179 -19.79 1.16 10.88
CA ASN A 179 -20.37 1.56 9.60
C ASN A 179 -20.58 0.38 8.63
N ASN A 180 -20.63 -0.86 9.12
CA ASN A 180 -20.86 -2.08 8.35
C ASN A 180 -19.81 -2.38 7.27
N ILE A 181 -18.60 -1.83 7.37
CA ILE A 181 -17.47 -2.22 6.54
C ILE A 181 -16.90 -3.53 7.09
N GLU A 182 -16.68 -4.49 6.21
CA GLU A 182 -16.19 -5.81 6.58
C GLU A 182 -14.69 -5.77 6.90
N LEU A 183 -14.34 -6.25 8.09
CA LEU A 183 -12.95 -6.47 8.48
C LEU A 183 -12.60 -7.93 8.25
N VAL A 184 -11.50 -8.16 7.54
CA VAL A 184 -10.97 -9.49 7.26
C VAL A 184 -9.63 -9.61 7.98
N LEU A 185 -9.65 -10.20 9.16
CA LEU A 185 -8.48 -10.35 10.04
C LEU A 185 -7.79 -11.69 9.75
N TYR A 186 -6.78 -11.66 8.90
CA TYR A 186 -6.05 -12.84 8.47
C TYR A 186 -5.32 -13.52 9.64
N LYS A 187 -5.51 -14.84 9.78
CA LYS A 187 -4.97 -15.64 10.90
C LYS A 187 -3.64 -16.31 10.62
N GLY A 188 -3.17 -16.24 9.39
CA GLY A 188 -1.87 -16.80 9.00
C GLY A 188 -0.68 -15.97 9.47
N ASN A 189 0.40 -16.07 8.74
CA ASN A 189 1.61 -15.30 8.98
C ASN A 189 1.38 -13.79 8.77
N MET A 190 2.39 -12.97 9.05
CA MET A 190 2.31 -11.53 8.81
C MET A 190 1.94 -11.24 7.35
N LEU A 191 0.76 -10.63 7.13
CA LEU A 191 0.34 -10.14 5.83
C LEU A 191 0.88 -8.72 5.65
N HIS A 192 1.89 -8.58 4.78
CA HIS A 192 2.57 -7.30 4.60
C HIS A 192 2.32 -6.68 3.21
N ALA A 193 1.52 -7.32 2.37
CA ALA A 193 1.19 -6.81 1.04
C ALA A 193 0.35 -5.52 1.07
N LYS A 194 0.44 -4.74 0.01
CA LYS A 194 -0.33 -3.52 -0.23
C LYS A 194 -0.95 -3.60 -1.61
N ALA A 195 -2.23 -3.87 -1.64
CA ALA A 195 -3.01 -3.95 -2.86
C ALA A 195 -4.45 -3.50 -2.63
N ILE A 196 -5.06 -2.90 -3.64
CA ILE A 196 -6.47 -2.52 -3.62
C ILE A 196 -7.12 -3.00 -4.90
N LEU A 197 -8.27 -3.63 -4.77
CA LEU A 197 -9.12 -4.01 -5.89
C LEU A 197 -10.30 -3.04 -5.98
N PHE A 198 -10.52 -2.47 -7.16
CA PHE A 198 -11.64 -1.58 -7.46
C PHE A 198 -12.52 -2.21 -8.52
N ASP A 199 -13.70 -2.68 -8.13
CA ASP A 199 -14.66 -3.35 -9.00
C ASP A 199 -14.00 -4.51 -9.80
N ASP A 200 -14.34 -4.60 -11.09
CA ASP A 200 -13.68 -5.43 -12.08
C ASP A 200 -12.87 -4.55 -13.07
N VAL A 201 -12.47 -3.35 -12.63
CA VAL A 201 -11.93 -2.28 -13.49
C VAL A 201 -10.46 -2.06 -13.27
N ALA A 202 -9.99 -2.08 -12.03
CA ALA A 202 -8.60 -1.79 -11.71
C ALA A 202 -8.13 -2.50 -10.45
N THR A 203 -6.82 -2.75 -10.38
CA THR A 203 -6.14 -3.07 -9.13
C THR A 203 -4.94 -2.15 -8.93
N MET A 204 -4.72 -1.68 -7.71
CA MET A 204 -3.52 -0.97 -7.30
C MET A 204 -2.60 -1.93 -6.55
N ILE A 205 -1.32 -1.96 -6.90
CA ILE A 205 -0.28 -2.75 -6.23
C ILE A 205 0.93 -1.86 -6.04
N GLY A 206 1.56 -1.90 -4.87
CA GLY A 206 2.79 -1.14 -4.68
C GLY A 206 3.33 -1.15 -3.27
N SER A 207 4.05 -0.10 -2.90
CA SER A 207 4.74 0.01 -1.63
C SER A 207 3.93 0.70 -0.53
N VAL A 208 2.85 1.41 -0.88
CA VAL A 208 2.12 2.33 0.01
C VAL A 208 1.22 1.59 1.00
N ASN A 209 1.43 1.80 2.29
CA ASN A 209 0.47 1.40 3.32
C ASN A 209 -0.71 2.39 3.37
N ILE A 210 -1.83 1.95 3.94
CA ILE A 210 -2.95 2.85 4.25
C ILE A 210 -2.71 3.52 5.60
N ASP A 211 -1.71 4.40 5.63
CA ASP A 211 -1.41 5.28 6.75
C ASP A 211 -0.96 6.66 6.26
N ASN A 212 -1.09 7.68 7.13
CA ASN A 212 -0.78 9.06 6.77
C ASN A 212 0.65 9.26 6.34
N ARG A 213 1.57 8.51 6.92
CA ARG A 213 2.98 8.63 6.61
C ARG A 213 3.30 8.10 5.21
N SER A 214 2.77 6.94 4.86
CA SER A 214 2.96 6.35 3.53
C SER A 214 2.25 7.16 2.46
N LEU A 215 1.05 7.66 2.74
CA LEU A 215 0.24 8.39 1.76
C LEU A 215 0.73 9.82 1.49
N LEU A 216 1.33 10.51 2.49
CA LEU A 216 1.59 11.95 2.42
C LEU A 216 3.06 12.36 2.62
N LEU A 217 3.92 11.48 3.15
CA LEU A 217 5.28 11.87 3.55
C LEU A 217 6.39 11.02 2.93
N ASN A 218 6.20 9.71 2.83
CA ASN A 218 7.23 8.83 2.30
C ASN A 218 7.34 8.93 0.78
N TYR A 219 8.53 8.57 0.26
CA TYR A 219 8.68 8.23 -1.13
C TYR A 219 8.10 6.84 -1.38
N GLU A 220 7.02 6.77 -2.12
CA GLU A 220 6.31 5.53 -2.44
C GLU A 220 6.14 5.40 -3.97
N VAL A 221 5.76 4.22 -4.43
CA VAL A 221 5.36 3.99 -5.81
C VAL A 221 4.30 2.90 -5.87
N VAL A 222 3.29 3.13 -6.67
CA VAL A 222 2.24 2.15 -6.97
C VAL A 222 2.03 2.01 -8.46
N SER A 223 1.49 0.87 -8.87
CA SER A 223 0.96 0.67 -10.21
C SER A 223 -0.54 0.39 -10.14
N PHE A 224 -1.31 1.12 -10.93
CA PHE A 224 -2.67 0.74 -11.27
C PHE A 224 -2.65 -0.13 -12.52
N ALA A 225 -3.20 -1.32 -12.44
CA ALA A 225 -3.34 -2.24 -13.57
C ALA A 225 -4.83 -2.41 -13.92
N TYR A 226 -5.12 -2.32 -15.23
CA TYR A 226 -6.49 -2.30 -15.76
C TYR A 226 -6.83 -3.57 -16.56
N SER A 227 -5.95 -4.58 -16.58
CA SER A 227 -6.12 -5.81 -17.33
C SER A 227 -6.96 -6.81 -16.56
N GLU A 228 -7.96 -7.40 -17.19
CA GLU A 228 -8.88 -8.38 -16.59
C GLU A 228 -8.15 -9.57 -15.94
N GLU A 229 -7.11 -10.10 -16.59
CA GLU A 229 -6.33 -11.21 -16.07
C GLU A 229 -5.61 -10.84 -14.75
N ILE A 230 -5.02 -9.64 -14.67
CA ILE A 230 -4.33 -9.17 -13.46
C ILE A 230 -5.35 -8.95 -12.34
N ILE A 231 -6.48 -8.32 -12.65
CA ILE A 231 -7.57 -8.07 -11.71
C ILE A 231 -8.09 -9.39 -11.15
N TYR A 232 -8.35 -10.38 -12.01
CA TYR A 232 -8.80 -11.72 -11.61
C TYR A 232 -7.79 -12.41 -10.70
N ASN A 233 -6.50 -12.39 -11.06
CA ASN A 233 -5.44 -13.01 -10.25
C ASN A 233 -5.32 -12.37 -8.87
N VAL A 234 -5.40 -11.04 -8.77
CA VAL A 234 -5.39 -10.30 -7.50
C VAL A 234 -6.63 -10.61 -6.68
N GLU A 235 -7.80 -10.68 -7.31
CA GLU A 235 -9.05 -11.08 -6.64
C GLU A 235 -8.94 -12.49 -6.03
N GLN A 236 -8.51 -13.49 -6.80
CA GLN A 236 -8.35 -14.86 -6.30
C GLN A 236 -7.35 -14.95 -5.15
N TRP A 237 -6.26 -14.19 -5.25
CA TRP A 237 -5.27 -14.09 -4.17
C TRP A 237 -5.88 -13.46 -2.90
N MET A 238 -6.64 -12.37 -3.01
CA MET A 238 -7.35 -11.75 -1.88
C MET A 238 -8.40 -12.68 -1.28
N GLN A 239 -9.12 -13.45 -2.11
CA GLN A 239 -10.11 -14.42 -1.66
C GLN A 239 -9.48 -15.53 -0.79
N GLY A 240 -8.24 -15.90 -1.06
CA GLY A 240 -7.48 -16.84 -0.23
C GLY A 240 -7.33 -16.35 1.22
N PHE A 241 -7.13 -15.05 1.44
CA PHE A 241 -7.07 -14.47 2.79
C PHE A 241 -8.45 -14.42 3.45
N ILE A 242 -9.49 -14.05 2.71
CA ILE A 242 -10.86 -13.97 3.21
C ILE A 242 -11.28 -15.35 3.79
N ASN A 243 -10.97 -16.42 3.09
CA ASN A 243 -11.31 -17.79 3.51
C ASN A 243 -10.59 -18.24 4.79
N ASN A 244 -9.47 -17.58 5.16
CA ASN A 244 -8.68 -17.92 6.37
C ASN A 244 -8.61 -16.75 7.36
N SER A 245 -9.74 -16.12 7.63
CA SER A 245 -9.81 -14.92 8.45
C SER A 245 -10.92 -14.95 9.49
N GLU A 246 -10.87 -14.00 10.41
CA GLU A 246 -11.97 -13.63 11.30
C GLU A 246 -12.58 -12.31 10.79
N SER A 247 -13.91 -12.21 10.84
CA SER A 247 -14.63 -11.08 10.23
C SER A 247 -14.91 -9.91 11.18
N ARG A 248 -14.48 -9.99 12.43
CA ARG A 248 -14.78 -8.95 13.42
C ARG A 248 -13.68 -8.79 14.47
N LEU A 249 -13.47 -7.53 14.87
CA LEU A 249 -12.67 -7.27 16.07
C LEU A 249 -13.39 -7.75 17.33
N PRO A 250 -12.64 -8.29 18.30
CA PRO A 250 -13.21 -8.61 19.63
C PRO A 250 -13.79 -7.36 20.29
N THR A 251 -14.85 -7.55 21.07
CA THR A 251 -15.43 -6.47 21.88
C THR A 251 -14.37 -5.89 22.83
N ALA A 252 -14.17 -4.58 22.78
CA ALA A 252 -13.22 -3.92 23.67
C ALA A 252 -13.89 -3.44 24.95
N SER A 253 -13.21 -3.62 26.10
CA SER A 253 -13.59 -2.98 27.34
C SER A 253 -13.53 -1.45 27.24
N LYS A 254 -14.23 -0.73 28.13
CA LYS A 254 -14.17 0.74 28.16
C LYS A 254 -12.73 1.26 28.31
N GLY A 255 -11.93 0.63 29.18
CA GLY A 255 -10.51 1.01 29.35
C GLY A 255 -9.68 0.81 28.09
N ARG A 256 -9.87 -0.30 27.37
CA ARG A 256 -9.21 -0.56 26.10
C ARG A 256 -9.59 0.48 25.04
N ARG A 257 -10.86 0.85 24.91
CA ARG A 257 -11.31 1.90 23.98
C ARG A 257 -10.66 3.26 24.27
N ILE A 258 -10.47 3.61 25.54
CA ILE A 258 -9.77 4.86 25.92
C ILE A 258 -8.31 4.81 25.43
N VAL A 259 -7.62 3.69 25.64
CA VAL A 259 -6.23 3.53 25.16
C VAL A 259 -6.16 3.57 23.63
N GLU A 260 -7.03 2.84 22.94
CA GLU A 260 -7.10 2.84 21.46
C GLU A 260 -7.34 4.25 20.91
N ASN A 261 -8.26 5.03 21.50
CA ASN A 261 -8.54 6.41 21.09
C ASN A 261 -7.38 7.37 21.40
N PHE A 262 -6.69 7.19 22.52
CA PHE A 262 -5.48 7.96 22.82
C PHE A 262 -4.36 7.65 21.80
N MET A 263 -4.16 6.38 21.47
CA MET A 263 -3.20 5.96 20.45
C MET A 263 -3.55 6.49 19.06
N ARG A 264 -4.84 6.65 18.74
CA ARG A 264 -5.30 7.29 17.49
C ARG A 264 -4.79 8.73 17.34
N ILE A 265 -4.67 9.49 18.43
CA ILE A 265 -4.14 10.87 18.41
C ILE A 265 -2.65 10.87 18.06
N LEU A 266 -1.92 9.84 18.49
CA LEU A 266 -0.49 9.69 18.21
C LEU A 266 -0.21 9.02 16.87
N ALA A 267 -1.19 8.34 16.30
CA ALA A 267 -1.08 7.56 15.07
C ALA A 267 -0.49 8.30 13.85
N PRO A 268 -0.81 9.59 13.60
CA PRO A 268 -0.21 10.35 12.50
C PRO A 268 1.30 10.55 12.63
N GLN A 269 1.87 10.28 13.81
CA GLN A 269 3.30 10.40 14.09
C GLN A 269 4.04 9.05 13.91
N LEU A 270 3.30 7.95 13.83
CA LEU A 270 3.81 6.57 13.68
C LEU A 270 3.94 6.20 12.23
#